data_0fd476af7c04842ed26a4d65af8f98b2
#
_entry.id   0fd476af7c04842ed26a4d65af8f98b2
#
_cell.length_a   1.000
_cell.length_b   1.000
_cell.length_c   1.000
_cell.angle_alpha   90.00
_cell.angle_beta   90.00
_cell.angle_gamma   90.00
#
_symmetry.space_group_name_H-M   'P 1'
#
loop_
_entity.id
_entity.type
_entity.pdbx_description
1 polymer ?
#
loop_
_entity_poly.entity_id
_entity_poly.type
_entity_poly.pdbx_seq_one_letter_code
_entity_poly.pdbx_strand_id
1 'polypeptide(L)'
;ETADLCRKRLSGLWNYSDLCAYMGGGETMAMRRIKLVVAYDGTNYCGWQVQPNGISIQAMLQKHIEALTGEKIMLTGASRTDSGVHALGQVAVFDTSKPWPAERFVPALNQRLPKDIVIQSAEEVPADFHPRYQKTLKTYEYRILNRRVPLPNERLNSYFVPQTLDLEAMREAAEEITGTHDFHNFCSVK
;
A
#
# COMPACT_ATOMS: atom_id res chain seq x y z
N GLU A 1 37.77 -5.61 9.57
CA GLU A 1 36.67 -5.79 10.58
C GLU A 1 35.30 -5.30 10.09
N THR A 2 35.23 -4.30 9.21
CA THR A 2 33.94 -3.80 8.67
C THR A 2 33.31 -4.68 7.57
N ALA A 3 34.08 -5.51 6.87
CA ALA A 3 33.60 -6.39 5.81
C ALA A 3 32.96 -7.68 6.36
N ASP A 4 33.28 -8.09 7.55
CA ASP A 4 32.76 -9.31 8.19
C ASP A 4 31.39 -9.10 8.86
N LEU A 5 31.10 -7.87 9.29
CA LEU A 5 29.78 -7.50 9.83
C LEU A 5 28.69 -7.44 8.74
N CYS A 6 29.08 -7.13 7.49
CA CYS A 6 28.14 -7.10 6.36
C CYS A 6 27.77 -8.53 5.89
N ARG A 7 28.70 -9.50 5.98
CA ARG A 7 28.43 -10.90 5.63
C ARG A 7 27.51 -11.62 6.63
N LYS A 8 27.59 -11.29 7.92
CA LYS A 8 26.71 -11.90 8.94
C LYS A 8 25.27 -11.40 8.92
N ARG A 9 24.98 -10.25 8.30
CA ARG A 9 23.59 -9.73 8.12
C ARG A 9 22.87 -10.31 6.91
N LEU A 10 23.56 -10.92 5.96
CA LEU A 10 23.00 -11.51 4.74
C LEU A 10 22.75 -13.02 4.82
N SER A 11 23.17 -13.69 5.89
CA SER A 11 22.97 -15.14 6.08
C SER A 11 21.57 -15.54 6.55
N GLY A 12 20.63 -14.60 6.64
CA GLY A 12 19.23 -14.86 6.97
C GLY A 12 18.28 -14.97 5.76
N LEU A 13 18.81 -14.87 4.54
CA LEU A 13 18.03 -15.07 3.31
C LEU A 13 17.89 -16.55 3.02
N TRP A 14 16.75 -17.12 3.34
CA TRP A 14 16.39 -18.48 3.00
C TRP A 14 16.27 -18.63 1.48
N ASN A 15 16.85 -19.68 0.93
CA ASN A 15 16.70 -20.05 -0.46
C ASN A 15 15.28 -20.60 -0.73
N TYR A 16 14.85 -20.54 -1.99
CA TYR A 16 13.57 -21.09 -2.47
C TYR A 16 13.37 -22.58 -2.09
N SER A 17 14.48 -23.34 -1.93
CA SER A 17 14.48 -24.74 -1.46
C SER A 17 14.00 -24.91 -0.02
N ASP A 18 14.25 -23.94 0.85
CA ASP A 18 13.84 -24.02 2.27
C ASP A 18 12.33 -23.76 2.43
N LEU A 19 11.72 -23.02 1.51
CA LEU A 19 10.27 -22.86 1.40
C LEU A 19 9.58 -24.15 0.92
N CYS A 20 10.22 -24.92 0.04
CA CYS A 20 9.69 -26.19 -0.46
C CYS A 20 9.74 -27.33 0.59
N ALA A 21 10.72 -27.32 1.49
CA ALA A 21 10.85 -28.33 2.54
C ALA A 21 9.73 -28.29 3.60
N TYR A 22 9.05 -27.13 3.73
CA TYR A 22 7.91 -26.97 4.65
C TYR A 22 6.57 -27.46 4.05
N MET A 23 6.54 -27.90 2.80
CA MET A 23 5.32 -28.30 2.08
C MET A 23 4.91 -29.79 2.28
N GLY A 24 5.50 -30.49 3.23
CA GLY A 24 5.22 -31.93 3.50
C GLY A 24 4.33 -32.14 4.73
N GLY A 25 3.01 -31.94 4.58
CA GLY A 25 2.05 -32.33 5.62
C GLY A 25 0.63 -31.97 5.23
N GLY A 26 -0.19 -32.96 4.89
CA GLY A 26 -1.58 -32.82 4.45
C GLY A 26 -2.57 -32.51 5.59
N GLU A 27 -2.28 -31.57 6.46
CA GLU A 27 -3.26 -30.99 7.38
C GLU A 27 -3.89 -29.77 6.73
N THR A 28 -5.21 -29.71 6.70
CA THR A 28 -5.97 -28.50 6.36
C THR A 28 -5.65 -27.43 7.40
N MET A 29 -4.64 -26.63 7.11
CA MET A 29 -4.23 -25.54 7.99
C MET A 29 -5.35 -24.53 8.12
N ALA A 30 -5.61 -24.08 9.35
CA ALA A 30 -6.60 -23.06 9.62
C ALA A 30 -6.28 -21.78 8.83
N MET A 31 -7.32 -21.15 8.26
CA MET A 31 -7.16 -19.86 7.55
C MET A 31 -6.71 -18.78 8.53
N ARG A 32 -5.69 -18.06 8.16
CA ARG A 32 -5.06 -16.97 8.93
C ARG A 32 -5.25 -15.67 8.17
N ARG A 33 -5.52 -14.60 8.88
CA ARG A 33 -5.63 -13.26 8.27
C ARG A 33 -4.33 -12.50 8.40
N ILE A 34 -3.79 -12.09 7.26
CA ILE A 34 -2.56 -11.31 7.17
C ILE A 34 -2.91 -9.87 6.81
N LYS A 35 -2.46 -8.94 7.64
CA LYS A 35 -2.53 -7.50 7.38
C LYS A 35 -1.22 -7.05 6.73
N LEU A 36 -1.33 -6.33 5.63
CA LEU A 36 -0.22 -5.66 4.94
C LEU A 36 -0.34 -4.15 5.10
N VAL A 37 0.79 -3.49 5.27
CA VAL A 37 0.94 -2.05 5.06
C VAL A 37 1.68 -1.86 3.75
N VAL A 38 1.08 -1.14 2.81
CA VAL A 38 1.55 -1.01 1.43
C VAL A 38 1.81 0.44 1.09
N ALA A 39 3.00 0.73 0.58
CA ALA A 39 3.32 2.00 -0.07
C ALA A 39 3.33 1.82 -1.59
N TYR A 40 2.86 2.80 -2.33
CA TYR A 40 2.89 2.75 -3.78
C TYR A 40 2.92 4.14 -4.44
N ASP A 41 3.59 4.19 -5.58
CA ASP A 41 3.46 5.26 -6.57
C ASP A 41 2.28 4.91 -7.49
N GLY A 42 1.21 5.68 -7.40
CA GLY A 42 -0.03 5.43 -8.14
C GLY A 42 -0.03 5.91 -9.59
N THR A 43 1.04 6.55 -10.06
CA THR A 43 1.09 7.24 -11.36
C THR A 43 0.65 6.35 -12.53
N ASN A 44 1.06 5.08 -12.53
CA ASN A 44 0.79 4.14 -13.62
C ASN A 44 -0.45 3.26 -13.38
N TYR A 45 -1.25 3.58 -12.35
CA TYR A 45 -2.39 2.76 -11.92
C TYR A 45 -3.70 3.53 -12.00
N CYS A 46 -4.76 2.82 -12.34
CA CYS A 46 -6.13 3.35 -12.33
C CYS A 46 -6.74 3.40 -10.92
N GLY A 47 -5.92 3.62 -9.91
CA GLY A 47 -6.28 3.65 -8.50
C GLY A 47 -6.14 2.30 -7.79
N TRP A 48 -6.71 2.24 -6.58
CA TRP A 48 -6.61 1.05 -5.74
C TRP A 48 -7.44 -0.11 -6.26
N GLN A 49 -8.74 0.12 -6.49
CA GLN A 49 -9.71 -0.96 -6.71
C GLN A 49 -9.61 -1.58 -8.10
N VAL A 50 -9.77 -2.91 -8.16
CA VAL A 50 -9.90 -3.65 -9.42
C VAL A 50 -11.07 -3.10 -10.23
N GLN A 51 -10.80 -2.79 -11.50
CA GLN A 51 -11.78 -2.30 -12.47
C GLN A 51 -11.41 -2.73 -13.90
N PRO A 52 -12.38 -2.80 -14.82
CA PRO A 52 -12.13 -3.33 -16.17
C PRO A 52 -11.17 -2.47 -17.01
N ASN A 53 -11.08 -1.19 -16.71
CA ASN A 53 -10.49 -0.17 -17.59
C ASN A 53 -8.99 0.07 -17.39
N GLY A 54 -8.30 -0.75 -16.59
CA GLY A 54 -6.87 -0.58 -16.39
C GLY A 54 -6.29 -1.41 -15.25
N ILE A 55 -4.99 -1.28 -15.07
CA ILE A 55 -4.25 -1.98 -14.01
C ILE A 55 -4.44 -1.23 -12.70
N SER A 56 -4.85 -1.92 -11.64
CA SER A 56 -5.03 -1.38 -10.29
C SER A 56 -3.99 -1.94 -9.32
N ILE A 57 -3.73 -1.21 -8.23
CA ILE A 57 -2.82 -1.66 -7.15
C ILE A 57 -3.33 -2.98 -6.56
N GLN A 58 -4.63 -3.09 -6.28
CA GLN A 58 -5.25 -4.30 -5.72
C GLN A 58 -5.05 -5.51 -6.64
N ALA A 59 -5.24 -5.35 -7.96
CA ALA A 59 -5.06 -6.45 -8.92
C ALA A 59 -3.59 -6.92 -8.97
N MET A 60 -2.65 -5.99 -8.93
CA MET A 60 -1.22 -6.33 -8.88
C MET A 60 -0.86 -7.09 -7.62
N LEU A 61 -1.30 -6.61 -6.45
CA LEU A 61 -1.07 -7.29 -5.18
C LEU A 61 -1.68 -8.69 -5.18
N GLN A 62 -2.96 -8.84 -5.56
CA GLN A 62 -3.63 -10.15 -5.63
C GLN A 62 -2.86 -11.13 -6.51
N LYS A 63 -2.52 -10.72 -7.73
CA LYS A 63 -1.76 -11.55 -8.67
C LYS A 63 -0.45 -12.07 -8.05
N HIS A 64 0.31 -11.22 -7.37
CA HIS A 64 1.59 -11.61 -6.81
C HIS A 64 1.46 -12.43 -5.51
N ILE A 65 0.42 -12.18 -4.70
CA ILE A 65 0.11 -13.01 -3.53
C ILE A 65 -0.35 -14.40 -3.98
N GLU A 66 -1.25 -14.48 -4.97
CA GLU A 66 -1.70 -15.76 -5.55
C GLU A 66 -0.54 -16.55 -6.14
N ALA A 67 0.35 -15.89 -6.89
CA ALA A 67 1.54 -16.54 -7.44
C ALA A 67 2.53 -17.03 -6.36
N LEU A 68 2.59 -16.34 -5.21
CA LEU A 68 3.44 -16.71 -4.09
C LEU A 68 2.84 -17.86 -3.28
N THR A 69 1.54 -17.81 -3.00
CA THR A 69 0.86 -18.77 -2.11
C THR A 69 0.29 -19.98 -2.85
N GLY A 70 0.01 -19.85 -4.14
CA GLY A 70 -0.74 -20.84 -4.91
C GLY A 70 -2.23 -20.90 -4.55
N GLU A 71 -2.74 -19.91 -3.81
CA GLU A 71 -4.12 -19.81 -3.34
C GLU A 71 -4.86 -18.71 -4.08
N LYS A 72 -6.18 -18.88 -4.27
CA LYS A 72 -7.05 -17.79 -4.70
C LYS A 72 -7.22 -16.80 -3.54
N ILE A 73 -6.85 -15.54 -3.76
CA ILE A 73 -6.80 -14.52 -2.72
C ILE A 73 -7.86 -13.44 -2.98
N MET A 74 -8.60 -13.09 -1.93
CA MET A 74 -9.42 -11.88 -1.91
C MET A 74 -8.71 -10.84 -1.04
N LEU A 75 -8.17 -9.79 -1.67
CA LEU A 75 -7.52 -8.69 -0.97
C LEU A 75 -8.54 -7.59 -0.65
N THR A 76 -8.64 -7.21 0.62
CA THR A 76 -9.53 -6.12 1.07
C THR A 76 -8.70 -4.95 1.57
N GLY A 77 -8.84 -3.77 0.95
CA GLY A 77 -8.15 -2.54 1.35
C GLY A 77 -8.98 -1.67 2.30
N ALA A 78 -8.30 -0.87 3.12
CA ALA A 78 -8.92 0.06 4.07
C ALA A 78 -9.67 1.21 3.38
N SER A 79 -9.12 1.72 2.28
CA SER A 79 -9.75 2.78 1.49
C SER A 79 -9.48 2.59 0.00
N ARG A 80 -10.24 3.30 -0.81
CA ARG A 80 -9.98 3.44 -2.24
C ARG A 80 -9.16 4.71 -2.43
N THR A 81 -8.18 4.65 -3.33
CA THR A 81 -7.50 5.82 -3.88
C THR A 81 -7.88 5.91 -5.35
N ASP A 82 -8.01 7.12 -5.85
CA ASP A 82 -8.30 7.38 -7.26
C ASP A 82 -7.07 7.17 -8.15
N SER A 83 -7.27 7.25 -9.45
CA SER A 83 -6.20 7.09 -10.45
C SER A 83 -5.06 8.10 -10.20
N GLY A 84 -3.83 7.62 -10.23
CA GLY A 84 -2.64 8.43 -10.03
C GLY A 84 -2.30 8.77 -8.57
N VAL A 85 -3.17 8.48 -7.61
CA VAL A 85 -2.93 8.80 -6.18
C VAL A 85 -1.93 7.82 -5.58
N HIS A 86 -0.92 8.36 -4.89
CA HIS A 86 0.08 7.59 -4.15
C HIS A 86 -0.42 7.22 -2.75
N ALA A 87 0.25 6.29 -2.09
CA ALA A 87 0.06 6.02 -0.67
C ALA A 87 1.38 5.64 0.00
N LEU A 88 1.58 6.08 1.24
CA LEU A 88 2.73 5.70 2.06
C LEU A 88 2.41 4.55 3.03
N GLY A 89 1.12 4.26 3.27
CA GLY A 89 0.71 3.27 4.28
C GLY A 89 -0.72 2.79 4.10
N GLN A 90 -1.11 2.34 2.90
CA GLN A 90 -2.41 1.71 2.68
C GLN A 90 -2.47 0.37 3.38
N VAL A 91 -3.49 0.17 4.21
CA VAL A 91 -3.72 -1.10 4.89
C VAL A 91 -4.58 -2.02 4.02
N ALA A 92 -4.15 -3.26 3.88
CA ALA A 92 -4.90 -4.31 3.20
C ALA A 92 -4.81 -5.63 3.96
N VAL A 93 -5.82 -6.49 3.83
CA VAL A 93 -5.84 -7.82 4.43
C VAL A 93 -6.18 -8.88 3.41
N PHE A 94 -5.64 -10.06 3.61
CA PHE A 94 -6.02 -11.27 2.90
C PHE A 94 -5.94 -12.48 3.84
N ASP A 95 -6.65 -13.55 3.48
CA ASP A 95 -6.64 -14.80 4.22
C ASP A 95 -5.80 -15.83 3.46
N THR A 96 -5.03 -16.67 4.20
CA THR A 96 -4.18 -17.72 3.64
C THR A 96 -4.09 -18.90 4.60
N SER A 97 -3.94 -20.12 4.06
CA SER A 97 -3.63 -21.31 4.82
C SER A 97 -2.12 -21.54 5.01
N LYS A 98 -1.27 -20.68 4.40
CA LYS A 98 0.18 -20.88 4.48
C LYS A 98 0.70 -20.66 5.90
N PRO A 99 1.52 -21.58 6.43
CA PRO A 99 2.02 -21.52 7.81
C PRO A 99 3.19 -20.55 8.00
N TRP A 100 3.52 -19.76 6.97
CA TRP A 100 4.68 -18.88 7.02
C TRP A 100 4.49 -17.75 8.02
N PRO A 101 5.53 -17.38 8.79
CA PRO A 101 5.50 -16.15 9.61
C PRO A 101 5.08 -14.96 8.75
N ALA A 102 4.19 -14.10 9.29
CA ALA A 102 3.62 -12.98 8.52
C ALA A 102 4.70 -12.05 7.94
N GLU A 103 5.76 -11.82 8.69
CA GLU A 103 6.88 -10.93 8.30
C GLU A 103 7.60 -11.44 7.04
N ARG A 104 7.50 -12.73 6.74
CA ARG A 104 8.10 -13.34 5.54
C ARG A 104 7.41 -12.93 4.25
N PHE A 105 6.15 -12.52 4.31
CA PHE A 105 5.46 -11.98 3.13
C PHE A 105 6.11 -10.70 2.63
N VAL A 106 6.75 -9.91 3.51
CA VAL A 106 7.41 -8.64 3.12
C VAL A 106 8.51 -8.88 2.09
N PRO A 107 9.62 -9.59 2.38
CA PRO A 107 10.67 -9.81 1.40
C PRO A 107 10.19 -10.65 0.21
N ALA A 108 9.32 -11.66 0.43
CA ALA A 108 8.84 -12.54 -0.62
C ALA A 108 7.99 -11.82 -1.67
N LEU A 109 7.15 -10.87 -1.26
CA LEU A 109 6.35 -10.06 -2.18
C LEU A 109 7.19 -8.96 -2.82
N ASN A 110 8.06 -8.27 -2.07
CA ASN A 110 8.88 -7.19 -2.60
C ASN A 110 9.90 -7.65 -3.66
N GLN A 111 10.28 -8.93 -3.67
CA GLN A 111 11.09 -9.51 -4.75
C GLN A 111 10.30 -9.71 -6.06
N ARG A 112 8.97 -9.76 -6.00
CA ARG A 112 8.08 -10.08 -7.12
C ARG A 112 7.30 -8.89 -7.63
N LEU A 113 6.98 -7.95 -6.74
CA LEU A 113 6.24 -6.75 -7.06
C LEU A 113 7.06 -5.79 -7.93
N PRO A 114 6.42 -5.00 -8.79
CA PRO A 114 7.07 -3.90 -9.47
C PRO A 114 7.58 -2.87 -8.46
N LYS A 115 8.59 -2.09 -8.85
CA LYS A 115 9.30 -1.17 -7.93
C LYS A 115 8.43 -0.03 -7.37
N ASP A 116 7.30 0.23 -7.99
CA ASP A 116 6.32 1.25 -7.61
C ASP A 116 5.28 0.74 -6.58
N ILE A 117 5.36 -0.54 -6.16
CA ILE A 117 4.55 -1.11 -5.08
C ILE A 117 5.46 -1.83 -4.10
N VAL A 118 5.42 -1.42 -2.82
CA VAL A 118 6.29 -1.98 -1.78
C VAL A 118 5.48 -2.32 -0.52
N ILE A 119 5.64 -3.54 -0.02
CA ILE A 119 5.12 -3.96 1.27
C ILE A 119 6.05 -3.44 2.36
N GLN A 120 5.54 -2.59 3.23
CA GLN A 120 6.28 -1.99 4.35
C GLN A 120 6.32 -2.92 5.56
N SER A 121 5.18 -3.54 5.87
CA SER A 121 5.07 -4.52 6.95
C SER A 121 3.97 -5.52 6.67
N ALA A 122 4.07 -6.68 7.35
CA ALA A 122 3.05 -7.71 7.35
C ALA A 122 2.93 -8.27 8.78
N GLU A 123 1.72 -8.45 9.25
CA GLU A 123 1.43 -9.05 10.56
C GLU A 123 0.16 -9.90 10.50
N GLU A 124 0.10 -10.92 11.35
CA GLU A 124 -1.11 -11.69 11.53
C GLU A 124 -2.08 -10.93 12.44
N VAL A 125 -3.35 -10.91 12.06
CA VAL A 125 -4.41 -10.23 12.80
C VAL A 125 -5.58 -11.19 13.04
N PRO A 126 -6.44 -10.93 14.04
CA PRO A 126 -7.64 -11.72 14.27
C PRO A 126 -8.51 -11.85 13.02
N ALA A 127 -9.20 -12.99 12.85
CA ALA A 127 -10.00 -13.27 11.66
C ALA A 127 -11.16 -12.29 11.43
N ASP A 128 -11.64 -11.64 12.49
CA ASP A 128 -12.68 -10.60 12.47
C ASP A 128 -12.14 -9.19 12.15
N PHE A 129 -10.81 -9.03 12.09
CA PHE A 129 -10.21 -7.75 11.73
C PHE A 129 -10.66 -7.33 10.33
N HIS A 130 -11.27 -6.14 10.23
CA HIS A 130 -11.66 -5.56 8.95
C HIS A 130 -11.05 -4.16 8.79
N PRO A 131 -10.24 -3.90 7.74
CA PRO A 131 -9.43 -2.69 7.66
C PRO A 131 -10.24 -1.39 7.53
N ARG A 132 -11.54 -1.46 7.12
CA ARG A 132 -12.42 -0.28 7.00
C ARG A 132 -13.17 0.06 8.27
N TYR A 133 -13.37 -0.91 9.18
CA TYR A 133 -14.22 -0.73 10.36
C TYR A 133 -13.44 -0.48 11.64
N GLN A 134 -12.12 -0.43 11.54
CA GLN A 134 -11.27 -0.02 12.66
C GLN A 134 -11.26 1.51 12.79
N LYS A 135 -11.04 2.01 14.02
CA LYS A 135 -10.73 3.43 14.22
C LYS A 135 -9.40 3.74 13.55
N THR A 136 -9.43 4.44 12.43
CA THR A 136 -8.25 4.80 11.65
C THR A 136 -8.19 6.31 11.45
N LEU A 137 -6.99 6.87 11.53
CA LEU A 137 -6.70 8.21 11.06
C LEU A 137 -6.20 8.13 9.62
N LYS A 138 -6.80 8.91 8.73
CA LYS A 138 -6.34 9.05 7.34
C LYS A 138 -5.78 10.44 7.16
N THR A 139 -4.52 10.51 6.76
CA THR A 139 -3.85 11.77 6.45
C THR A 139 -3.68 11.89 4.94
N TYR A 140 -4.09 13.01 4.38
CA TYR A 140 -3.88 13.34 2.98
C TYR A 140 -2.92 14.51 2.87
N GLU A 141 -2.01 14.44 1.91
CA GLU A 141 -1.04 15.48 1.61
C GLU A 141 -1.14 15.87 0.13
N TYR A 142 -1.39 17.14 -0.12
CA TYR A 142 -1.30 17.74 -1.45
C TYR A 142 0.00 18.53 -1.55
N ARG A 143 0.86 18.16 -2.50
CA ARG A 143 2.10 18.88 -2.78
C ARG A 143 1.91 19.78 -3.98
N ILE A 144 2.06 21.08 -3.77
CA ILE A 144 1.96 22.09 -4.82
C ILE A 144 3.34 22.67 -5.08
N LEU A 145 3.82 22.51 -6.32
CA LEU A 145 5.05 23.14 -6.78
C LEU A 145 4.71 24.52 -7.36
N ASN A 146 4.73 25.55 -6.51
CA ASN A 146 4.43 26.92 -6.91
C ASN A 146 5.70 27.68 -7.30
N ARG A 147 5.97 27.75 -8.59
CA ARG A 147 7.12 28.46 -9.17
C ARG A 147 6.91 28.72 -10.66
N ARG A 148 7.71 29.62 -11.25
CA ARG A 148 7.57 30.00 -12.67
C ARG A 148 7.88 28.87 -13.65
N VAL A 149 8.78 27.95 -13.30
CA VAL A 149 9.27 26.87 -14.18
C VAL A 149 9.17 25.54 -13.46
N PRO A 150 8.66 24.45 -14.09
CA PRO A 150 8.53 23.15 -13.45
C PRO A 150 9.88 22.51 -13.13
N LEU A 151 9.89 21.55 -12.20
CA LEU A 151 11.03 20.69 -11.89
C LEU A 151 10.73 19.27 -12.37
N PRO A 152 11.56 18.68 -13.25
CA PRO A 152 11.32 17.32 -13.76
C PRO A 152 11.26 16.24 -12.69
N ASN A 153 12.03 16.37 -11.61
CA ASN A 153 12.06 15.42 -10.49
C ASN A 153 10.84 15.52 -9.57
N GLU A 154 10.06 16.59 -9.65
CA GLU A 154 8.82 16.79 -8.88
C GLU A 154 7.56 16.42 -9.66
N ARG A 155 7.68 16.10 -10.96
CA ARG A 155 6.54 15.95 -11.88
C ARG A 155 5.52 14.88 -11.49
N LEU A 156 5.94 13.86 -10.75
CA LEU A 156 5.06 12.75 -10.31
C LEU A 156 4.54 12.93 -8.88
N ASN A 157 5.18 13.82 -8.10
CA ASN A 157 4.91 13.96 -6.67
C ASN A 157 4.34 15.32 -6.28
N SER A 158 4.13 16.22 -7.24
CA SER A 158 3.57 17.54 -6.97
C SER A 158 2.69 18.03 -8.12
N TYR A 159 1.71 18.88 -7.77
CA TYR A 159 0.92 19.62 -8.74
C TYR A 159 1.61 20.95 -9.05
N PHE A 160 1.98 21.15 -10.30
CA PHE A 160 2.68 22.38 -10.73
C PHE A 160 1.71 23.53 -10.96
N VAL A 161 1.95 24.66 -10.29
CA VAL A 161 1.17 25.91 -10.45
C VAL A 161 2.13 27.06 -10.70
N PRO A 162 2.18 27.62 -11.93
CA PRO A 162 3.09 28.73 -12.27
C PRO A 162 2.62 30.09 -11.75
N GLN A 163 1.32 30.26 -11.50
CA GLN A 163 0.74 31.49 -10.96
C GLN A 163 1.11 31.66 -9.50
N THR A 164 1.36 32.88 -9.06
CA THR A 164 1.57 33.20 -7.65
C THR A 164 0.31 32.87 -6.86
N LEU A 165 0.44 32.05 -5.82
CA LEU A 165 -0.64 31.72 -4.91
C LEU A 165 -0.68 32.70 -3.74
N ASP A 166 -1.87 33.08 -3.35
CA ASP A 166 -2.10 33.83 -2.12
C ASP A 166 -2.19 32.86 -0.94
N LEU A 167 -1.07 32.70 -0.24
CA LEU A 167 -0.97 31.76 0.87
C LEU A 167 -1.79 32.18 2.10
N GLU A 168 -2.00 33.49 2.29
CA GLU A 168 -2.81 33.99 3.42
C GLU A 168 -4.28 33.65 3.17
N ALA A 169 -4.81 33.97 2.00
CA ALA A 169 -6.17 33.58 1.64
C ALA A 169 -6.38 32.04 1.69
N MET A 170 -5.36 31.26 1.31
CA MET A 170 -5.42 29.79 1.43
C MET A 170 -5.45 29.34 2.90
N ARG A 171 -4.73 29.99 3.81
CA ARG A 171 -4.77 29.68 5.25
C ARG A 171 -6.12 30.03 5.86
N GLU A 172 -6.64 31.22 5.58
CA GLU A 172 -7.96 31.65 6.02
C GLU A 172 -9.04 30.63 5.59
N ALA A 173 -9.03 30.24 4.31
CA ALA A 173 -9.95 29.23 3.79
C ALA A 173 -9.77 27.85 4.47
N ALA A 174 -8.54 27.47 4.82
CA ALA A 174 -8.29 26.20 5.53
C ALA A 174 -8.79 26.24 6.98
N GLU A 175 -8.73 27.38 7.65
CA GLU A 175 -9.29 27.56 9.00
C GLU A 175 -10.81 27.33 9.01
N GLU A 176 -11.53 27.82 8.00
CA GLU A 176 -12.99 27.65 7.86
C GLU A 176 -13.43 26.16 7.73
N ILE A 177 -12.57 25.30 7.21
CA ILE A 177 -12.85 23.85 7.07
C ILE A 177 -12.22 22.99 8.16
N THR A 178 -11.47 23.61 9.10
CA THR A 178 -10.84 22.88 10.20
C THR A 178 -11.84 22.60 11.32
N GLY A 179 -11.85 21.35 11.81
CA GLY A 179 -12.75 20.95 12.92
C GLY A 179 -13.85 20.00 12.47
N THR A 180 -15.00 20.08 13.13
CA THR A 180 -16.15 19.20 12.86
C THR A 180 -17.22 20.00 12.12
N HIS A 181 -17.42 19.67 10.84
CA HIS A 181 -18.37 20.35 9.97
C HIS A 181 -19.23 19.36 9.20
N ASP A 182 -20.35 19.82 8.69
CA ASP A 182 -21.12 19.08 7.69
C ASP A 182 -20.51 19.32 6.29
N PHE A 183 -19.82 18.32 5.80
CA PHE A 183 -19.20 18.33 4.46
C PHE A 183 -20.09 17.77 3.35
N HIS A 184 -21.42 17.70 3.56
CA HIS A 184 -22.35 17.15 2.58
C HIS A 184 -22.18 17.75 1.17
N ASN A 185 -21.96 19.07 1.08
CA ASN A 185 -21.76 19.79 -0.19
C ASN A 185 -20.44 19.48 -0.90
N PHE A 186 -19.49 18.84 -0.21
CA PHE A 186 -18.22 18.38 -0.77
C PHE A 186 -18.22 16.91 -1.19
N CYS A 187 -19.33 16.20 -0.96
CA CYS A 187 -19.48 14.81 -1.36
C CYS A 187 -20.05 14.69 -2.76
N SER A 188 -19.55 13.72 -3.54
CA SER A 188 -20.23 13.34 -4.79
C SER A 188 -21.57 12.70 -4.43
N VAL A 189 -22.65 13.36 -4.79
CA VAL A 189 -24.01 12.79 -4.71
C VAL A 189 -24.11 11.74 -5.82
N LYS A 190 -24.32 10.48 -5.43
CA LYS A 190 -24.67 9.41 -6.36
C LYS A 190 -26.17 9.29 -6.45
#